data_fd41521868535c4809f8843b8f3f0826
#
_entry.id   fd41521868535c4809f8843b8f3f0826
#
_cell.length_a   1.000
_cell.length_b   1.000
_cell.length_c   1.000
_cell.angle_alpha   90.00
_cell.angle_beta   90.00
_cell.angle_gamma   90.00
#
_symmetry.space_group_name_H-M   'P 1'
#
loop_
_entity.id
_entity.type
_entity.pdbx_description
1 polymer ?
#
loop_
_entity_poly.entity_id
_entity_poly.type
_entity_poly.pdbx_seq_one_letter_code
_entity_poly.pdbx_strand_id
1 'polypeptide(L)'
;GRTCGSARCRHSSSQPVMPMTLRSLYPLLAVTGLSLALAACVSSPPPVAKAAADTTTPAQRLAAVEAAAGPDDKELSVQPLRDSQVEDLRQTALAQRQGNDLAAAAGSLDQALQIVAGDPAVLQERAEIALLQGQWAEAETFARQAVDPGSKPGPLCRRHWAPIEQSRPARGATGNAASAHAQIEGCTVPGSKRS
;
A
#
# COMPACT_ATOMS: atom_id res chain seq x y z
N GLY A 1 -18.52 -49.11 3.10
CA GLY A 1 -19.14 -49.61 1.87
C GLY A 1 -19.36 -48.52 0.86
N ARG A 2 -18.88 -48.76 -0.37
CA ARG A 2 -19.18 -48.14 -1.67
C ARG A 2 -18.30 -46.97 -2.12
N THR A 3 -17.34 -47.39 -2.89
CA THR A 3 -16.66 -46.81 -4.02
C THR A 3 -17.62 -46.32 -5.11
N CYS A 4 -17.26 -45.23 -5.78
CA CYS A 4 -17.52 -44.86 -7.18
C CYS A 4 -17.11 -43.38 -7.34
N GLY A 5 -16.39 -42.92 -8.36
CA GLY A 5 -16.05 -43.43 -9.64
C GLY A 5 -15.59 -42.23 -10.46
N SER A 6 -14.47 -42.42 -11.07
CA SER A 6 -13.82 -41.56 -12.07
C SER A 6 -14.79 -41.18 -13.20
N ALA A 7 -14.88 -39.89 -13.56
CA ALA A 7 -15.37 -39.47 -14.87
C ALA A 7 -14.58 -38.29 -15.39
N ARG A 8 -13.71 -38.61 -16.35
CA ARG A 8 -13.03 -37.67 -17.22
C ARG A 8 -14.04 -37.10 -18.23
N CYS A 9 -14.27 -35.79 -18.23
CA CYS A 9 -14.90 -35.11 -19.34
C CYS A 9 -13.82 -34.50 -20.24
N ARG A 10 -13.60 -35.18 -21.36
CA ARG A 10 -12.77 -34.77 -22.47
C ARG A 10 -13.65 -33.96 -23.40
N HIS A 11 -13.53 -32.63 -23.47
CA HIS A 11 -14.17 -31.83 -24.53
C HIS A 11 -13.21 -31.74 -25.68
N SER A 12 -13.57 -32.51 -26.74
CA SER A 12 -13.01 -32.46 -28.08
C SER A 12 -13.68 -31.30 -28.81
N SER A 13 -12.93 -30.24 -29.14
CA SER A 13 -13.39 -29.20 -30.04
C SER A 13 -12.89 -29.52 -31.44
N SER A 14 -13.79 -30.03 -32.26
CA SER A 14 -13.58 -30.21 -33.67
C SER A 14 -13.59 -28.86 -34.39
N GLN A 15 -12.51 -28.51 -35.08
CA GLN A 15 -12.45 -27.37 -35.99
C GLN A 15 -12.94 -27.85 -37.40
N PRO A 16 -13.78 -27.07 -38.06
CA PRO A 16 -14.12 -27.35 -39.46
C PRO A 16 -13.05 -26.85 -40.41
N VAL A 17 -12.57 -27.76 -41.24
CA VAL A 17 -11.68 -27.49 -42.35
C VAL A 17 -12.53 -26.89 -43.48
N MET A 18 -12.21 -25.67 -43.96
CA MET A 18 -12.79 -25.10 -45.17
C MET A 18 -11.87 -25.34 -46.36
N PRO A 19 -12.45 -25.73 -47.52
CA PRO A 19 -11.68 -26.07 -48.72
C PRO A 19 -11.24 -24.82 -49.50
N MET A 20 -10.01 -24.90 -50.02
CA MET A 20 -9.46 -24.01 -51.02
C MET A 20 -10.30 -24.07 -52.30
N THR A 21 -10.79 -22.93 -52.74
CA THR A 21 -11.17 -22.76 -54.17
C THR A 21 -10.23 -21.75 -54.83
N LEU A 22 -9.48 -22.29 -55.74
CA LEU A 22 -8.64 -21.64 -56.74
C LEU A 22 -9.54 -21.03 -57.82
N ARG A 23 -9.32 -19.76 -58.16
CA ARG A 23 -9.56 -19.12 -59.50
C ARG A 23 -9.88 -17.63 -59.30
N SER A 24 -9.06 -16.73 -59.75
CA SER A 24 -9.13 -16.18 -61.07
C SER A 24 -8.04 -15.13 -61.30
N LEU A 25 -7.26 -15.35 -62.31
CA LEU A 25 -6.42 -14.34 -62.97
C LEU A 25 -7.30 -13.30 -63.65
N TYR A 26 -7.07 -12.00 -63.46
CA TYR A 26 -7.31 -10.96 -64.44
C TYR A 26 -6.33 -9.77 -64.22
N PRO A 27 -6.02 -9.06 -65.32
CA PRO A 27 -4.72 -8.42 -65.49
C PRO A 27 -4.72 -6.92 -65.29
N LEU A 28 -3.51 -6.43 -65.13
CA LEU A 28 -2.95 -5.14 -65.53
C LEU A 28 -3.94 -4.01 -65.89
N LEU A 29 -4.02 -3.01 -65.03
CA LEU A 29 -4.14 -1.62 -65.47
C LEU A 29 -3.34 -0.72 -64.56
N ALA A 30 -2.35 -0.11 -65.18
CA ALA A 30 -1.52 0.94 -64.62
C ALA A 30 -2.37 2.17 -64.22
N VAL A 31 -2.27 2.62 -62.98
CA VAL A 31 -2.60 3.99 -62.61
C VAL A 31 -1.47 4.51 -61.77
N THR A 32 -0.65 5.32 -62.42
CA THR A 32 0.24 6.28 -61.81
C THR A 32 -0.57 7.26 -61.00
N GLY A 33 -0.19 7.46 -59.74
CA GLY A 33 -0.79 8.56 -59.03
C GLY A 33 -0.44 8.62 -57.53
N LEU A 34 0.47 9.49 -57.22
CA LEU A 34 0.52 10.26 -56.00
C LEU A 34 0.97 9.53 -54.72
N SER A 35 2.26 9.40 -54.62
CA SER A 35 2.94 9.12 -53.33
C SER A 35 2.72 10.28 -52.36
N LEU A 36 1.65 10.20 -51.57
CA LEU A 36 1.52 11.06 -50.39
C LEU A 36 2.43 10.50 -49.29
N ALA A 37 3.61 11.09 -49.16
CA ALA A 37 4.49 10.84 -48.02
C ALA A 37 3.79 11.35 -46.75
N LEU A 38 3.06 10.49 -46.05
CA LEU A 38 2.73 10.72 -44.65
C LEU A 38 4.02 10.54 -43.86
N ALA A 39 4.71 11.66 -43.63
CA ALA A 39 5.70 11.76 -42.59
C ALA A 39 4.95 11.57 -41.26
N ALA A 40 4.84 10.34 -40.79
CA ALA A 40 4.45 10.02 -39.44
C ALA A 40 5.56 10.60 -38.54
N CYS A 41 5.28 11.73 -37.91
CA CYS A 41 6.05 12.20 -36.76
C CYS A 41 5.91 11.12 -35.68
N VAL A 42 6.84 10.18 -35.67
CA VAL A 42 7.07 9.30 -34.53
C VAL A 42 7.67 10.20 -33.46
N SER A 43 6.80 10.86 -32.69
CA SER A 43 7.20 11.47 -31.44
C SER A 43 7.60 10.32 -30.52
N SER A 44 8.90 10.04 -30.45
CA SER A 44 9.44 9.16 -29.40
C SER A 44 8.95 9.71 -28.06
N PRO A 45 8.28 8.90 -27.22
CA PRO A 45 7.94 9.36 -25.89
C PRO A 45 9.23 9.80 -25.20
N PRO A 46 9.22 10.91 -24.44
CA PRO A 46 10.40 11.35 -23.73
C PRO A 46 10.90 10.19 -22.86
N PRO A 47 12.22 10.00 -22.72
CA PRO A 47 12.75 8.94 -21.87
C PRO A 47 12.12 9.08 -20.49
N VAL A 48 11.40 8.05 -20.05
CA VAL A 48 10.86 7.99 -18.69
C VAL A 48 12.08 8.09 -17.77
N ALA A 49 12.22 9.24 -17.11
CA ALA A 49 13.29 9.42 -16.14
C ALA A 49 13.14 8.28 -15.13
N LYS A 50 14.14 7.39 -15.07
CA LYS A 50 14.19 6.31 -14.10
C LYS A 50 14.07 6.96 -12.72
N ALA A 51 12.95 6.75 -12.04
CA ALA A 51 12.75 7.29 -10.70
C ALA A 51 13.99 6.92 -9.87
N ALA A 52 14.56 7.90 -9.18
CA ALA A 52 15.70 7.66 -8.30
C ALA A 52 15.30 6.54 -7.32
N ALA A 53 16.22 5.60 -7.12
CA ALA A 53 15.96 4.51 -6.18
C ALA A 53 15.74 5.12 -4.79
N ASP A 54 14.68 4.68 -4.12
CA ASP A 54 14.40 5.12 -2.76
C ASP A 54 15.46 4.54 -1.80
N THR A 55 16.26 5.43 -1.21
CA THR A 55 17.37 5.09 -0.29
C THR A 55 17.01 5.33 1.17
N THR A 56 15.75 5.67 1.47
CA THR A 56 15.29 5.98 2.83
C THR A 56 15.36 4.74 3.71
N THR A 57 16.07 4.81 4.82
CA THR A 57 16.21 3.70 5.76
C THR A 57 14.93 3.47 6.58
N PRO A 58 14.72 2.26 7.14
CA PRO A 58 13.61 1.98 8.06
C PRO A 58 13.53 2.97 9.23
N ALA A 59 14.68 3.29 9.86
CA ALA A 59 14.73 4.24 10.95
C ALA A 59 14.32 5.67 10.55
N GLN A 60 14.75 6.12 9.36
CA GLN A 60 14.33 7.43 8.82
C GLN A 60 12.81 7.46 8.55
N ARG A 61 12.23 6.37 8.08
CA ARG A 61 10.79 6.25 7.88
C ARG A 61 10.02 6.33 9.19
N LEU A 62 10.49 5.62 10.22
CA LEU A 62 9.88 5.72 11.53
C LEU A 62 9.97 7.15 12.10
N ALA A 63 11.12 7.80 11.98
CA ALA A 63 11.27 9.19 12.40
C ALA A 63 10.31 10.14 11.66
N ALA A 64 10.04 9.88 10.37
CA ALA A 64 9.05 10.64 9.61
C ALA A 64 7.62 10.40 10.12
N VAL A 65 7.28 9.16 10.52
CA VAL A 65 5.98 8.83 11.16
C VAL A 65 5.81 9.58 12.48
N GLU A 66 6.83 9.59 13.31
CA GLU A 66 6.83 10.31 14.60
C GLU A 66 6.72 11.82 14.39
N ALA A 67 7.44 12.36 13.39
CA ALA A 67 7.36 13.78 13.04
C ALA A 67 5.99 14.21 12.50
N ALA A 68 5.30 13.33 11.76
CA ALA A 68 3.97 13.60 11.23
C ALA A 68 2.92 13.79 12.33
N ALA A 69 3.05 13.12 13.46
CA ALA A 69 2.20 13.34 14.62
C ALA A 69 2.24 14.82 15.08
N GLY A 70 3.42 15.45 14.98
CA GLY A 70 3.65 16.81 15.45
C GLY A 70 3.74 16.90 16.97
N PRO A 71 3.97 18.09 17.53
CA PRO A 71 4.03 18.27 18.97
C PRO A 71 2.64 18.12 19.61
N ASP A 72 2.56 17.32 20.67
CA ASP A 72 1.30 16.98 21.37
C ASP A 72 0.68 18.13 22.18
N ASP A 73 1.36 19.27 22.30
CA ASP A 73 1.05 20.35 23.23
C ASP A 73 -0.11 21.26 22.85
N LYS A 74 -0.67 21.09 21.63
CA LYS A 74 -1.69 22.01 21.07
C LYS A 74 -3.02 21.36 20.70
N GLU A 75 -3.10 20.06 20.70
CA GLU A 75 -4.31 19.32 20.31
C GLU A 75 -4.73 18.37 21.43
N LEU A 76 -6.04 18.34 21.72
CA LEU A 76 -6.59 17.44 22.73
C LEU A 76 -6.49 15.99 22.24
N SER A 77 -5.66 15.19 22.90
CA SER A 77 -5.57 13.75 22.67
C SER A 77 -6.44 13.01 23.70
N VAL A 78 -7.52 12.40 23.23
CA VAL A 78 -8.35 11.54 24.08
C VAL A 78 -7.88 10.10 23.94
N GLN A 79 -7.30 9.54 24.99
CA GLN A 79 -6.95 8.12 25.02
C GLN A 79 -8.11 7.33 25.64
N PRO A 80 -8.67 6.33 24.93
CA PRO A 80 -9.67 5.45 25.53
C PRO A 80 -9.06 4.62 26.67
N LEU A 81 -9.91 4.25 27.64
CA LEU A 81 -9.52 3.27 28.64
C LEU A 81 -9.25 1.94 27.93
N ARG A 82 -8.07 1.37 28.20
CA ARG A 82 -7.63 0.11 27.60
C ARG A 82 -7.75 -1.03 28.60
N ASP A 83 -7.83 -2.23 28.06
CA ASP A 83 -7.58 -3.45 28.83
C ASP A 83 -6.16 -3.44 29.38
N SER A 84 -5.99 -3.76 30.67
CA SER A 84 -4.70 -3.72 31.34
C SER A 84 -3.69 -4.69 30.73
N GLN A 85 -4.14 -5.87 30.29
CA GLN A 85 -3.26 -6.85 29.66
C GLN A 85 -2.78 -6.37 28.29
N VAL A 86 -3.63 -5.68 27.52
CA VAL A 86 -3.22 -5.02 26.26
C VAL A 86 -2.16 -3.96 26.54
N GLU A 87 -2.33 -3.15 27.58
CA GLU A 87 -1.35 -2.12 27.93
C GLU A 87 -0.02 -2.71 28.37
N ASP A 88 -0.02 -3.78 29.18
CA ASP A 88 1.21 -4.50 29.58
C ASP A 88 1.96 -5.08 28.37
N LEU A 89 1.24 -5.64 27.40
CA LEU A 89 1.84 -6.15 26.16
C LEU A 89 2.43 -5.02 25.29
N ARG A 90 1.79 -3.86 25.25
CA ARG A 90 2.31 -2.68 24.54
C ARG A 90 3.61 -2.16 25.20
N GLN A 91 3.63 -2.08 26.53
CA GLN A 91 4.85 -1.67 27.26
C GLN A 91 5.98 -2.68 27.05
N THR A 92 5.68 -3.97 27.04
CA THR A 92 6.63 -5.03 26.72
C THR A 92 7.18 -4.84 25.29
N ALA A 93 6.32 -4.62 24.31
CA ALA A 93 6.73 -4.38 22.93
C ALA A 93 7.61 -3.12 22.79
N LEU A 94 7.29 -2.06 23.52
CA LEU A 94 8.11 -0.84 23.54
C LEU A 94 9.52 -1.12 24.06
N ALA A 95 9.65 -1.86 25.18
CA ALA A 95 10.94 -2.25 25.73
C ALA A 95 11.74 -3.13 24.77
N GLN A 96 11.09 -4.09 24.12
CA GLN A 96 11.69 -4.96 23.11
C GLN A 96 12.15 -4.16 21.87
N ARG A 97 11.36 -3.20 21.40
CA ARG A 97 11.76 -2.27 20.31
C ARG A 97 13.00 -1.47 20.69
N GLN A 98 13.05 -0.93 21.92
CA GLN A 98 14.22 -0.19 22.43
C GLN A 98 15.46 -1.08 22.51
N GLY A 99 15.30 -2.35 22.85
CA GLY A 99 16.34 -3.37 22.82
C GLY A 99 16.69 -3.88 21.40
N ASN A 100 16.06 -3.32 20.37
CA ASN A 100 16.18 -3.75 18.97
C ASN A 100 15.75 -5.21 18.70
N ASP A 101 14.94 -5.80 19.59
CA ASP A 101 14.30 -7.10 19.35
C ASP A 101 12.93 -6.88 18.68
N LEU A 102 13.00 -6.56 17.40
CA LEU A 102 11.80 -6.24 16.61
C LEU A 102 10.88 -7.45 16.41
N ALA A 103 11.42 -8.67 16.44
CA ALA A 103 10.61 -9.89 16.31
C ALA A 103 9.79 -10.13 17.59
N ALA A 104 10.39 -10.00 18.76
CA ALA A 104 9.67 -10.09 20.01
C ALA A 104 8.63 -8.96 20.16
N ALA A 105 8.98 -7.73 19.77
CA ALA A 105 8.06 -6.59 19.81
C ALA A 105 6.82 -6.84 18.93
N ALA A 106 7.00 -7.35 17.71
CA ALA A 106 5.89 -7.75 16.85
C ALA A 106 5.01 -8.82 17.53
N GLY A 107 5.63 -9.87 18.11
CA GLY A 107 4.91 -10.94 18.79
C GLY A 107 4.09 -10.46 19.99
N SER A 108 4.59 -9.53 20.78
CA SER A 108 3.85 -8.93 21.90
C SER A 108 2.64 -8.12 21.42
N LEU A 109 2.80 -7.34 20.34
CA LEU A 109 1.68 -6.60 19.74
C LEU A 109 0.65 -7.53 19.07
N ASP A 110 1.10 -8.60 18.42
CA ASP A 110 0.20 -9.60 17.85
C ASP A 110 -0.64 -10.30 18.93
N GLN A 111 -0.07 -10.57 20.12
CA GLN A 111 -0.81 -11.06 21.28
C GLN A 111 -1.83 -10.02 21.79
N ALA A 112 -1.47 -8.75 21.84
CA ALA A 112 -2.40 -7.69 22.21
C ALA A 112 -3.58 -7.60 21.24
N LEU A 113 -3.35 -7.79 19.92
CA LEU A 113 -4.39 -7.82 18.90
C LEU A 113 -5.28 -9.07 18.99
N GLN A 114 -4.83 -10.16 19.60
CA GLN A 114 -5.69 -11.33 19.90
C GLN A 114 -6.69 -11.00 21.01
N ILE A 115 -6.37 -10.08 21.93
CA ILE A 115 -7.28 -9.64 22.99
C ILE A 115 -8.24 -8.58 22.44
N VAL A 116 -7.73 -7.57 21.74
CA VAL A 116 -8.52 -6.49 21.13
C VAL A 116 -8.06 -6.26 19.69
N ALA A 117 -8.67 -6.96 18.74
CA ALA A 117 -8.27 -6.99 17.34
C ALA A 117 -8.27 -5.61 16.64
N GLY A 118 -9.12 -4.70 17.07
CA GLY A 118 -9.31 -3.38 16.47
C GLY A 118 -8.69 -2.23 17.26
N ASP A 119 -7.82 -2.47 18.25
CA ASP A 119 -7.17 -1.37 18.99
C ASP A 119 -6.27 -0.55 18.06
N PRO A 120 -6.62 0.72 17.77
CA PRO A 120 -5.90 1.52 16.77
C PRO A 120 -4.47 1.85 17.22
N ALA A 121 -4.19 1.90 18.51
CA ALA A 121 -2.84 2.17 18.99
C ALA A 121 -1.95 0.94 18.85
N VAL A 122 -2.47 -0.25 19.12
CA VAL A 122 -1.73 -1.51 18.91
C VAL A 122 -1.45 -1.72 17.44
N LEU A 123 -2.46 -1.51 16.57
CA LEU A 123 -2.32 -1.58 15.11
C LEU A 123 -1.27 -0.57 14.59
N GLN A 124 -1.27 0.65 15.13
CA GLN A 124 -0.27 1.67 14.81
C GLN A 124 1.14 1.22 15.19
N GLU A 125 1.33 0.77 16.42
CA GLU A 125 2.62 0.30 16.91
C GLU A 125 3.11 -0.91 16.10
N ARG A 126 2.20 -1.82 15.74
CA ARG A 126 2.53 -2.98 14.88
C ARG A 126 2.97 -2.54 13.46
N ALA A 127 2.33 -1.50 12.91
CA ALA A 127 2.74 -0.90 11.63
C ALA A 127 4.15 -0.29 11.73
N GLU A 128 4.47 0.38 12.83
CA GLU A 128 5.79 0.97 13.08
C GLU A 128 6.89 -0.11 13.21
N ILE A 129 6.59 -1.21 13.89
CA ILE A 129 7.52 -2.36 13.94
C ILE A 129 7.73 -2.95 12.55
N ALA A 130 6.67 -3.10 11.76
CA ALA A 130 6.79 -3.58 10.38
C ALA A 130 7.64 -2.65 9.50
N LEU A 131 7.53 -1.33 9.67
CA LEU A 131 8.42 -0.35 8.99
C LEU A 131 9.90 -0.59 9.39
N LEU A 132 10.19 -0.78 10.67
CA LEU A 132 11.56 -1.04 11.15
C LEU A 132 12.11 -2.35 10.61
N GLN A 133 11.26 -3.36 10.42
CA GLN A 133 11.62 -4.65 9.84
C GLN A 133 11.75 -4.61 8.30
N GLY A 134 11.41 -3.50 7.64
CA GLY A 134 11.37 -3.41 6.18
C GLY A 134 10.19 -4.16 5.55
N GLN A 135 9.18 -4.51 6.33
CA GLN A 135 7.97 -5.21 5.91
C GLN A 135 6.92 -4.21 5.41
N TRP A 136 7.22 -3.53 4.31
CA TRP A 136 6.45 -2.37 3.82
C TRP A 136 4.97 -2.66 3.56
N ALA A 137 4.65 -3.84 3.02
CA ALA A 137 3.28 -4.24 2.75
C ALA A 137 2.47 -4.46 4.04
N GLU A 138 3.09 -5.08 5.05
CA GLU A 138 2.48 -5.30 6.36
C GLU A 138 2.29 -3.98 7.10
N ALA A 139 3.29 -3.09 7.05
CA ALA A 139 3.20 -1.76 7.64
C ALA A 139 2.00 -0.99 7.09
N GLU A 140 1.80 -0.99 5.75
CA GLU A 140 0.62 -0.36 5.15
C GLU A 140 -0.68 -1.05 5.59
N THR A 141 -0.69 -2.37 5.71
CA THR A 141 -1.89 -3.13 6.10
C THR A 141 -2.33 -2.79 7.53
N PHE A 142 -1.42 -2.85 8.50
CA PHE A 142 -1.73 -2.51 9.89
C PHE A 142 -2.11 -1.04 10.05
N ALA A 143 -1.42 -0.13 9.35
CA ALA A 143 -1.75 1.28 9.40
C ALA A 143 -3.16 1.57 8.84
N ARG A 144 -3.58 0.93 7.76
CA ARG A 144 -4.94 1.04 7.24
C ARG A 144 -5.99 0.54 8.24
N GLN A 145 -5.71 -0.58 8.90
CA GLN A 145 -6.59 -1.10 9.94
C GLN A 145 -6.68 -0.13 11.14
N ALA A 146 -5.62 0.61 11.45
CA ALA A 146 -5.62 1.63 12.51
C ALA A 146 -6.44 2.88 12.13
N VAL A 147 -6.47 3.26 10.84
CA VAL A 147 -7.21 4.43 10.34
C VAL A 147 -8.71 4.32 10.59
N ASP A 148 -9.31 3.14 10.39
CA ASP A 148 -10.77 2.97 10.48
C ASP A 148 -11.33 3.23 11.89
N PRO A 149 -10.84 2.58 12.97
CA PRO A 149 -11.28 2.83 14.33
C PRO A 149 -10.59 4.02 14.97
N GLY A 150 -9.47 4.49 14.39
CA GLY A 150 -8.63 5.54 14.93
C GLY A 150 -9.22 6.94 14.90
N SER A 151 -8.51 7.88 15.51
CA SER A 151 -8.88 9.30 15.49
C SER A 151 -8.92 9.84 14.06
N LYS A 152 -9.94 10.64 13.74
CA LYS A 152 -10.08 11.28 12.42
C LYS A 152 -9.40 12.64 12.33
N PRO A 153 -9.27 13.46 13.39
CA PRO A 153 -8.45 14.66 13.41
C PRO A 153 -7.22 14.50 14.32
N GLY A 154 -6.27 15.41 14.17
CA GLY A 154 -5.18 15.64 15.12
C GLY A 154 -3.99 14.71 14.96
N PRO A 155 -3.10 14.70 15.98
CA PRO A 155 -1.82 13.98 15.95
C PRO A 155 -1.95 12.48 15.64
N LEU A 156 -2.92 11.81 16.27
CA LEU A 156 -3.14 10.39 16.08
C LEU A 156 -3.62 10.06 14.65
N CYS A 157 -4.49 10.90 14.08
CA CYS A 157 -4.90 10.75 12.68
C CYS A 157 -3.68 10.83 11.75
N ARG A 158 -2.86 11.86 11.91
CA ARG A 158 -1.63 12.02 11.09
C ARG A 158 -0.70 10.82 11.26
N ARG A 159 -0.51 10.36 12.50
CA ARG A 159 0.34 9.19 12.79
C ARG A 159 -0.18 7.90 12.15
N HIS A 160 -1.49 7.71 12.04
CA HIS A 160 -2.06 6.53 11.37
C HIS A 160 -1.85 6.54 9.84
N TRP A 161 -1.88 7.71 9.20
CA TRP A 161 -1.66 7.83 7.77
C TRP A 161 -0.17 7.81 7.37
N ALA A 162 0.72 8.22 8.27
CA ALA A 162 2.14 8.34 7.97
C ALA A 162 2.82 7.01 7.60
N PRO A 163 2.58 5.84 8.24
CA PRO A 163 3.18 4.58 7.80
C PRO A 163 2.72 4.18 6.39
N ILE A 164 1.50 4.54 6.00
CA ILE A 164 0.98 4.31 4.64
C ILE A 164 1.79 5.15 3.64
N GLU A 165 2.02 6.43 3.94
CA GLU A 165 2.85 7.30 3.12
C GLU A 165 4.27 6.77 3.01
N GLN A 166 4.89 6.37 4.12
CA GLN A 166 6.28 5.95 4.19
C GLN A 166 6.55 4.57 3.55
N SER A 167 5.59 3.67 3.56
CA SER A 167 5.76 2.31 3.00
C SER A 167 5.65 2.28 1.47
N ARG A 168 4.90 3.20 0.86
CA ARG A 168 4.59 3.18 -0.57
C ARG A 168 5.79 3.44 -1.48
N PRO A 169 6.65 4.46 -1.23
CA PRO A 169 7.84 4.68 -2.04
C PRO A 169 8.80 3.49 -2.02
N ALA A 170 8.98 2.84 -0.86
CA ALA A 170 9.81 1.65 -0.71
C ALA A 170 9.34 0.48 -1.58
N ARG A 171 8.06 0.46 -1.97
CA ARG A 171 7.44 -0.53 -2.86
C ARG A 171 7.33 -0.04 -4.31
N GLY A 172 7.93 1.10 -4.65
CA GLY A 172 7.83 1.72 -5.97
C GLY A 172 6.48 2.39 -6.27
N ALA A 173 5.59 2.53 -5.28
CA ALA A 173 4.25 3.10 -5.42
C ALA A 173 4.21 4.60 -5.06
N THR A 174 5.16 5.38 -5.60
CA THR A 174 5.35 6.80 -5.26
C THR A 174 4.13 7.68 -5.52
N GLY A 175 3.39 7.44 -6.61
CA GLY A 175 2.16 8.18 -6.91
C GLY A 175 1.08 7.99 -5.84
N ASN A 176 1.03 6.83 -5.20
CA ASN A 176 0.09 6.55 -4.13
C ASN A 176 0.53 7.14 -2.77
N ALA A 177 1.81 7.48 -2.59
CA ALA A 177 2.28 8.17 -1.39
C ALA A 177 1.65 9.56 -1.25
N ALA A 178 1.53 10.30 -2.33
CA ALA A 178 0.90 11.63 -2.35
C ALA A 178 -0.57 11.59 -1.84
N SER A 179 -1.32 10.53 -2.13
CA SER A 179 -2.69 10.39 -1.62
C SER A 179 -2.73 10.19 -0.10
N ALA A 180 -1.76 9.49 0.49
CA ALA A 180 -1.66 9.35 1.95
C ALA A 180 -1.21 10.68 2.58
N HIS A 181 -0.30 11.41 1.95
CA HIS A 181 0.11 12.74 2.38
C HIS A 181 -1.07 13.71 2.46
N ALA A 182 -1.92 13.74 1.46
CA ALA A 182 -3.13 14.57 1.47
C ALA A 182 -4.09 14.22 2.64
N GLN A 183 -4.13 12.96 3.07
CA GLN A 183 -4.90 12.56 4.25
C GLN A 183 -4.24 13.08 5.54
N ILE A 184 -2.91 13.08 5.63
CA ILE A 184 -2.18 13.66 6.77
C ILE A 184 -2.49 15.15 6.90
N GLU A 185 -2.48 15.89 5.79
CA GLU A 185 -2.88 17.30 5.78
C GLU A 185 -4.32 17.48 6.22
N GLY A 186 -5.24 16.62 5.75
CA GLY A 186 -6.65 16.62 6.12
C GLY A 186 -6.93 16.33 7.60
N CYS A 187 -5.99 15.70 8.31
CA CYS A 187 -6.08 15.48 9.75
C CYS A 187 -5.87 16.75 10.58
N THR A 188 -5.32 17.82 9.98
CA THR A 188 -4.99 19.05 10.69
C THR A 188 -6.25 19.83 10.97
N VAL A 189 -6.56 20.05 12.23
CA VAL A 189 -7.64 20.96 12.66
C VAL A 189 -7.08 22.37 12.78
N PRO A 190 -7.62 23.36 12.06
CA PRO A 190 -7.22 24.74 12.26
C PRO A 190 -7.46 25.11 13.72
N GLY A 191 -6.40 25.52 14.41
CA GLY A 191 -6.51 25.93 15.82
C GLY A 191 -7.57 27.02 15.95
N SER A 192 -8.53 26.84 16.85
CA SER A 192 -9.47 27.90 17.19
C SER A 192 -8.65 29.08 17.72
N LYS A 193 -8.65 30.19 16.99
CA LYS A 193 -8.14 31.45 17.52
C LYS A 193 -8.99 31.79 18.74
N ARG A 194 -8.47 31.59 19.94
CA ARG A 194 -9.05 32.18 21.14
C ARG A 194 -8.81 33.67 21.02
N SER A 195 -9.87 34.40 20.71
CA SER A 195 -9.94 35.86 20.80
C SER A 195 -10.13 36.30 22.25
#